data_f61a30b851f3a82d6a72648323e72a25
#
_entry.id   f61a30b851f3a82d6a72648323e72a25
#
_cell.length_a   1.000
_cell.length_b   1.000
_cell.length_c   1.000
_cell.angle_alpha   90.00
_cell.angle_beta   90.00
_cell.angle_gamma   90.00
#
_symmetry.space_group_name_H-M   'P 1'
#
loop_
_entity.id
_entity.type
_entity.pdbx_description
1 polymer ?
#
loop_
_entity_poly.entity_id
_entity_poly.type
_entity_poly.pdbx_seq_one_letter_code
_entity_poly.pdbx_strand_id
1 'polypeptide(L)'
;MDFSKLSLIFKVVIIAIIYIIIFTALKIMYKDIKGGSKGRKESIRSFGLEIIEPGNNQSLRKGGVIPIKDVITIGRKSDNVVVLNDPYASSYHAKVYIKNGECVLEDLESTNGTILNGERLLGKEYLTSGDEIAIGSVSFKFI
;
A
#
# COMPACT_ATOMS: atom_id res chain seq x y z
N MET A 1 17.65 17.38 59.66
CA MET A 1 17.63 17.34 58.19
C MET A 1 16.52 18.31 57.72
N ASP A 2 16.90 19.42 57.08
CA ASP A 2 15.94 20.50 56.82
C ASP A 2 14.89 20.06 55.79
N PHE A 3 13.62 20.08 56.17
CA PHE A 3 12.49 19.74 55.33
C PHE A 3 12.47 20.48 53.99
N SER A 4 13.03 21.71 53.96
CA SER A 4 13.18 22.52 52.77
C SER A 4 14.14 21.92 51.73
N LYS A 5 15.26 21.33 52.21
CA LYS A 5 16.25 20.67 51.32
C LYS A 5 15.71 19.36 50.79
N LEU A 6 14.95 18.60 51.58
CA LEU A 6 14.30 17.38 51.16
C LEU A 6 13.22 17.67 50.09
N SER A 7 12.41 18.72 50.29
CA SER A 7 11.43 19.17 49.31
C SER A 7 12.07 19.61 47.98
N LEU A 8 13.22 20.27 48.01
CA LEU A 8 13.94 20.68 46.79
C LEU A 8 14.45 19.45 46.02
N ILE A 9 15.05 18.49 46.71
CA ILE A 9 15.54 17.24 46.09
C ILE A 9 14.38 16.50 45.43
N PHE A 10 13.23 16.39 46.11
CA PHE A 10 12.06 15.72 45.59
C PHE A 10 11.52 16.40 44.31
N LYS A 11 11.48 17.72 44.26
CA LYS A 11 11.10 18.50 43.08
C LYS A 11 12.03 18.24 41.90
N VAL A 12 13.35 18.25 42.13
CA VAL A 12 14.36 18.01 41.09
C VAL A 12 14.22 16.58 40.52
N VAL A 13 14.01 15.58 41.39
CA VAL A 13 13.82 14.19 40.98
C VAL A 13 12.56 14.02 40.11
N ILE A 14 11.43 14.64 40.47
CA ILE A 14 10.20 14.59 39.70
C ILE A 14 10.40 15.23 38.33
N ILE A 15 11.06 16.39 38.26
CA ILE A 15 11.36 17.09 37.01
C ILE A 15 12.23 16.19 36.11
N ALA A 16 13.27 15.55 36.66
CA ALA A 16 14.14 14.64 35.91
C ALA A 16 13.34 13.43 35.34
N ILE A 17 12.45 12.86 36.12
CA ILE A 17 11.58 11.74 35.66
C ILE A 17 10.68 12.18 34.52
N ILE A 18 10.06 13.37 34.62
CA ILE A 18 9.21 13.92 33.56
C ILE A 18 10.01 14.11 32.25
N TYR A 19 11.23 14.67 32.34
CA TYR A 19 12.08 14.82 31.15
C TYR A 19 12.48 13.48 30.53
N ILE A 20 12.76 12.46 31.33
CA ILE A 20 13.07 11.11 30.85
C ILE A 20 11.85 10.52 30.10
N ILE A 21 10.64 10.68 30.66
CA ILE A 21 9.40 10.20 30.03
C ILE A 21 9.17 10.92 28.68
N ILE A 22 9.28 12.24 28.66
CA ILE A 22 9.13 13.02 27.43
C ILE A 22 10.18 12.62 26.39
N PHE A 23 11.44 12.48 26.80
CA PHE A 23 12.52 12.09 25.90
C PHE A 23 12.32 10.69 25.32
N THR A 24 11.88 9.73 26.14
CA THR A 24 11.58 8.37 25.66
C THR A 24 10.37 8.35 24.74
N ALA A 25 9.31 9.11 25.03
CA ALA A 25 8.15 9.24 24.17
C ALA A 25 8.52 9.87 22.81
N LEU A 26 9.31 10.96 22.80
CA LEU A 26 9.80 11.59 21.58
C LEU A 26 10.71 10.65 20.78
N LYS A 27 11.55 9.85 21.45
CA LYS A 27 12.42 8.87 20.80
C LYS A 27 11.61 7.76 20.12
N ILE A 28 10.53 7.29 20.75
CA ILE A 28 9.61 6.31 20.17
C ILE A 28 8.90 6.92 18.94
N MET A 29 8.33 8.12 19.07
CA MET A 29 7.70 8.81 17.95
C MET A 29 8.68 9.06 16.79
N TYR A 30 9.90 9.51 17.08
CA TYR A 30 10.92 9.73 16.07
C TYR A 30 11.35 8.44 15.38
N LYS A 31 11.39 7.33 16.14
CA LYS A 31 11.66 5.99 15.59
C LYS A 31 10.54 5.53 14.68
N ASP A 32 9.27 5.78 15.03
CA ASP A 32 8.12 5.43 14.19
C ASP A 32 8.05 6.27 12.91
N ILE A 33 8.36 7.55 12.99
CA ILE A 33 8.42 8.44 11.81
C ILE A 33 9.60 8.08 10.89
N LYS A 34 10.76 7.76 11.46
CA LYS A 34 11.96 7.39 10.70
C LYS A 34 12.03 5.90 10.38
N GLY A 35 11.29 5.08 11.13
CA GLY A 35 11.17 3.63 10.97
C GLY A 35 10.06 3.20 10.02
N GLY A 36 9.34 4.12 9.40
CA GLY A 36 8.37 3.84 8.34
C GLY A 36 8.97 3.19 7.09
N SER A 37 10.21 2.71 7.14
CA SER A 37 10.84 1.98 6.05
C SER A 37 11.96 1.01 6.46
N LYS A 38 11.97 0.54 7.71
CA LYS A 38 12.74 -0.68 8.03
C LYS A 38 11.79 -1.76 8.50
N GLY A 39 10.89 -2.14 7.56
CA GLY A 39 10.18 -3.40 7.63
C GLY A 39 11.20 -4.51 7.89
N ARG A 40 10.93 -5.28 8.98
CA ARG A 40 11.23 -6.69 9.07
C ARG A 40 11.56 -7.22 7.68
N LYS A 41 12.69 -7.87 7.49
CA LYS A 41 12.94 -8.79 6.39
C LYS A 41 11.94 -9.94 6.49
N GLU A 42 10.67 -9.65 6.23
CA GLU A 42 9.76 -10.64 5.71
C GLU A 42 10.33 -11.02 4.36
N SER A 43 10.46 -12.31 4.14
CA SER A 43 10.74 -12.87 2.82
C SER A 43 9.97 -11.99 1.82
N ILE A 44 10.69 -11.34 0.91
CA ILE A 44 10.11 -10.47 -0.11
C ILE A 44 9.18 -11.40 -0.89
N ARG A 45 7.91 -11.46 -0.50
CA ARG A 45 6.88 -11.99 -1.37
C ARG A 45 6.87 -11.00 -2.52
N SER A 46 7.45 -11.39 -3.61
CA SER A 46 7.41 -10.60 -4.84
C SER A 46 6.00 -10.75 -5.41
N PHE A 47 5.14 -9.82 -5.07
CA PHE A 47 3.80 -9.76 -5.66
C PHE A 47 3.90 -9.28 -7.10
N GLY A 48 3.05 -9.81 -7.97
CA GLY A 48 2.99 -9.43 -9.36
C GLY A 48 1.59 -9.57 -9.95
N LEU A 49 1.39 -8.87 -11.05
CA LEU A 49 0.21 -9.06 -11.91
C LEU A 49 0.68 -9.73 -13.20
N GLU A 50 0.32 -10.97 -13.38
CA GLU A 50 0.52 -11.70 -14.65
C GLU A 50 -0.58 -11.29 -15.63
N ILE A 51 -0.21 -10.94 -16.85
CA ILE A 51 -1.15 -10.56 -17.91
C ILE A 51 -1.74 -11.84 -18.53
N ILE A 52 -3.01 -12.10 -18.29
CA ILE A 52 -3.73 -13.24 -18.85
C ILE A 52 -4.26 -12.91 -20.24
N GLU A 53 -4.93 -11.78 -20.36
CA GLU A 53 -5.45 -11.28 -21.63
C GLU A 53 -5.10 -9.80 -21.81
N PRO A 54 -4.27 -9.45 -22.81
CA PRO A 54 -3.85 -8.07 -23.03
C PRO A 54 -4.88 -7.19 -23.75
N GLY A 55 -5.99 -7.77 -24.27
CA GLY A 55 -6.93 -7.05 -25.09
C GLY A 55 -6.25 -6.45 -26.34
N ASN A 56 -6.62 -5.23 -26.68
CA ASN A 56 -6.03 -4.47 -27.81
C ASN A 56 -4.74 -3.72 -27.46
N ASN A 57 -4.09 -4.05 -26.32
CA ASN A 57 -2.90 -3.33 -25.85
C ASN A 57 -1.62 -3.90 -26.47
N GLN A 58 -0.97 -3.15 -27.35
CA GLN A 58 0.30 -3.54 -27.97
C GLN A 58 1.47 -3.56 -26.97
N SER A 59 1.38 -2.80 -25.88
CA SER A 59 2.40 -2.72 -24.83
C SER A 59 2.33 -3.84 -23.81
N LEU A 60 1.20 -4.53 -23.72
CA LEU A 60 0.99 -5.66 -22.81
C LEU A 60 1.18 -6.98 -23.56
N ARG A 61 1.95 -7.90 -22.97
CA ARG A 61 2.17 -9.23 -23.55
C ARG A 61 1.56 -10.28 -22.65
N LYS A 62 0.80 -11.20 -23.22
CA LYS A 62 0.26 -12.37 -22.50
C LYS A 62 1.40 -13.13 -21.80
N GLY A 63 1.19 -13.48 -20.53
CA GLY A 63 2.20 -14.09 -19.67
C GLY A 63 3.27 -13.14 -19.14
N GLY A 64 3.24 -11.85 -19.50
CA GLY A 64 4.10 -10.84 -18.90
C GLY A 64 3.72 -10.59 -17.46
N VAL A 65 4.71 -10.35 -16.59
CA VAL A 65 4.49 -10.08 -15.16
C VAL A 65 4.87 -8.63 -14.85
N ILE A 66 3.96 -7.91 -14.22
CA ILE A 66 4.18 -6.56 -13.71
C ILE A 66 4.46 -6.67 -12.22
N PRO A 67 5.70 -6.43 -11.75
CA PRO A 67 6.03 -6.57 -10.32
C PRO A 67 5.41 -5.43 -9.51
N ILE A 68 4.78 -5.77 -8.39
CA ILE A 68 4.20 -4.80 -7.46
C ILE A 68 5.26 -4.50 -6.39
N LYS A 69 5.96 -3.39 -6.54
CA LYS A 69 6.97 -2.90 -5.58
C LYS A 69 6.42 -1.78 -4.71
N ASP A 70 5.49 -1.04 -5.26
CA ASP A 70 4.84 0.13 -4.66
C ASP A 70 3.40 0.21 -5.18
N VAL A 71 2.88 1.40 -5.39
CA VAL A 71 1.55 1.61 -5.97
C VAL A 71 1.61 1.44 -7.48
N ILE A 72 0.76 0.58 -8.03
CA ILE A 72 0.53 0.44 -9.46
C ILE A 72 -0.83 1.04 -9.78
N THR A 73 -0.84 2.08 -10.61
CA THR A 73 -2.07 2.67 -11.16
C THR A 73 -2.36 2.07 -12.53
N ILE A 74 -3.64 1.79 -12.78
CA ILE A 74 -4.13 1.14 -14.00
C ILE A 74 -5.22 2.03 -14.59
N GLY A 75 -5.13 2.34 -15.87
CA GLY A 75 -6.14 3.14 -16.53
C GLY A 75 -5.73 3.58 -17.95
N ARG A 76 -6.63 4.30 -18.62
CA ARG A 76 -6.44 4.70 -20.02
C ARG A 76 -5.46 5.86 -20.20
N LYS A 77 -5.28 6.70 -19.19
CA LYS A 77 -4.40 7.86 -19.28
C LYS A 77 -2.93 7.46 -19.22
N SER A 78 -2.08 8.15 -19.98
CA SER A 78 -0.66 7.82 -20.17
C SER A 78 0.22 7.96 -18.92
N ASP A 79 -0.25 8.62 -17.89
CA ASP A 79 0.45 8.78 -16.60
C ASP A 79 0.19 7.63 -15.62
N ASN A 80 -0.62 6.64 -15.99
CA ASN A 80 -0.72 5.39 -15.24
C ASN A 80 0.51 4.51 -15.41
N VAL A 81 0.83 3.71 -14.42
CA VAL A 81 1.89 2.70 -14.50
C VAL A 81 1.53 1.62 -15.53
N VAL A 82 0.26 1.22 -15.56
CA VAL A 82 -0.29 0.29 -16.55
C VAL A 82 -1.30 1.05 -17.40
N VAL A 83 -0.91 1.38 -18.62
CA VAL A 83 -1.77 2.11 -19.56
C VAL A 83 -2.60 1.11 -20.36
N LEU A 84 -3.92 1.24 -20.29
CA LEU A 84 -4.87 0.42 -21.02
C LEU A 84 -5.42 1.17 -22.23
N ASN A 85 -5.11 0.68 -23.43
CA ASN A 85 -5.74 1.18 -24.66
C ASN A 85 -7.10 0.50 -24.86
N ASP A 86 -8.04 0.80 -23.97
CA ASP A 86 -9.36 0.21 -23.93
C ASP A 86 -10.42 1.29 -23.69
N PRO A 87 -11.46 1.42 -24.55
CA PRO A 87 -12.52 2.43 -24.40
C PRO A 87 -13.35 2.21 -23.13
N TYR A 88 -13.38 0.99 -22.58
CA TYR A 88 -14.08 0.65 -21.35
C TYR A 88 -13.27 0.95 -20.10
N ALA A 89 -11.98 1.23 -20.22
CA ALA A 89 -11.16 1.66 -19.10
C ALA A 89 -11.32 3.16 -18.84
N SER A 90 -11.53 3.55 -17.58
CA SER A 90 -11.52 4.93 -17.12
C SER A 90 -10.10 5.51 -17.17
N SER A 91 -9.97 6.85 -17.19
CA SER A 91 -8.68 7.54 -17.19
C SER A 91 -7.75 7.07 -16.08
N TYR A 92 -8.28 7.00 -14.87
CA TYR A 92 -7.72 6.31 -13.70
C TYR A 92 -8.77 5.30 -13.28
N HIS A 93 -8.51 4.00 -13.48
CA HIS A 93 -9.54 2.98 -13.31
C HIS A 93 -9.41 2.27 -11.97
N ALA A 94 -8.22 1.77 -11.69
CA ALA A 94 -7.93 1.05 -10.46
C ALA A 94 -6.48 1.29 -10.01
N LYS A 95 -6.18 0.94 -8.77
CA LYS A 95 -4.81 0.86 -8.26
C LYS A 95 -4.61 -0.41 -7.44
N VAL A 96 -3.39 -0.92 -7.48
CA VAL A 96 -2.92 -2.01 -6.63
C VAL A 96 -1.76 -1.51 -5.79
N TYR A 97 -1.79 -1.74 -4.50
CA TYR A 97 -0.76 -1.28 -3.57
C TYR A 97 -0.56 -2.23 -2.40
N ILE A 98 0.60 -2.12 -1.75
CA ILE A 98 0.93 -2.93 -0.58
C ILE A 98 0.52 -2.17 0.69
N LYS A 99 -0.26 -2.82 1.56
CA LYS A 99 -0.66 -2.33 2.87
C LYS A 99 -0.45 -3.42 3.90
N ASN A 100 0.34 -3.14 4.94
CA ASN A 100 0.65 -4.09 6.03
C ASN A 100 1.20 -5.46 5.55
N GLY A 101 1.94 -5.47 4.42
CA GLY A 101 2.49 -6.72 3.86
C GLY A 101 1.54 -7.52 2.98
N GLU A 102 0.34 -7.02 2.72
CA GLU A 102 -0.67 -7.61 1.84
C GLU A 102 -0.97 -6.67 0.67
N CYS A 103 -1.36 -7.22 -0.47
CA CYS A 103 -1.77 -6.43 -1.63
C CYS A 103 -3.25 -6.09 -1.57
N VAL A 104 -3.58 -4.85 -1.90
CA VAL A 104 -4.94 -4.32 -1.98
C VAL A 104 -5.22 -3.85 -3.39
N LEU A 105 -6.31 -4.29 -3.98
CA LEU A 105 -6.90 -3.76 -5.20
C LEU A 105 -7.99 -2.75 -4.81
N GLU A 106 -7.95 -1.57 -5.42
CA GLU A 106 -8.95 -0.52 -5.19
C GLU A 106 -9.45 0.04 -6.52
N ASP A 107 -10.75 0.03 -6.71
CA ASP A 107 -11.41 0.68 -7.84
C ASP A 107 -11.50 2.19 -7.59
N LEU A 108 -11.11 3.01 -8.55
CA LEU A 108 -11.09 4.47 -8.45
C LEU A 108 -12.37 5.10 -9.01
N GLU A 109 -13.52 4.59 -8.58
CA GLU A 109 -14.84 5.03 -9.05
C GLU A 109 -14.96 4.95 -10.58
N SER A 110 -14.47 3.84 -11.12
CA SER A 110 -14.46 3.63 -12.56
C SER A 110 -15.89 3.50 -13.12
N THR A 111 -16.07 3.94 -14.37
CA THR A 111 -17.40 3.96 -15.03
C THR A 111 -17.96 2.54 -15.18
N ASN A 112 -17.15 1.60 -15.66
CA ASN A 112 -17.60 0.24 -15.94
C ASN A 112 -17.32 -0.74 -14.79
N GLY A 113 -16.50 -0.34 -13.82
CA GLY A 113 -16.11 -1.16 -12.67
C GLY A 113 -14.93 -2.09 -12.97
N THR A 114 -14.25 -2.45 -11.89
CA THR A 114 -13.23 -3.51 -11.86
C THR A 114 -13.90 -4.82 -11.48
N ILE A 115 -13.58 -5.89 -12.15
CA ILE A 115 -14.09 -7.24 -11.86
C ILE A 115 -12.99 -8.03 -11.14
N LEU A 116 -13.30 -8.61 -10.01
CA LEU A 116 -12.44 -9.50 -9.24
C LEU A 116 -13.10 -10.87 -9.14
N ASN A 117 -12.45 -11.90 -9.66
CA ASN A 117 -12.96 -13.30 -9.68
C ASN A 117 -14.38 -13.44 -10.27
N GLY A 118 -14.70 -12.62 -11.28
CA GLY A 118 -16.01 -12.63 -11.95
C GLY A 118 -17.07 -11.75 -11.28
N GLU A 119 -16.78 -11.14 -10.13
CA GLU A 119 -17.70 -10.25 -9.42
C GLU A 119 -17.23 -8.80 -9.47
N ARG A 120 -18.16 -7.85 -9.46
CA ARG A 120 -17.81 -6.42 -9.45
C ARG A 120 -17.24 -6.02 -8.11
N LEU A 121 -16.02 -5.47 -8.12
CA LEU A 121 -15.37 -4.94 -6.93
C LEU A 121 -16.14 -3.75 -6.36
N LEU A 122 -16.46 -3.80 -5.07
CA LEU A 122 -17.08 -2.71 -4.34
C LEU A 122 -16.02 -1.96 -3.52
N GLY A 123 -15.40 -0.95 -4.15
CA GLY A 123 -14.39 -0.10 -3.54
C GLY A 123 -13.01 -0.78 -3.50
N LYS A 124 -12.67 -1.54 -2.47
CA LYS A 124 -11.36 -2.18 -2.31
C LYS A 124 -11.43 -3.55 -1.65
N GLU A 125 -10.49 -4.44 -2.05
CA GLU A 125 -10.38 -5.82 -1.55
C GLU A 125 -8.91 -6.21 -1.42
N TYR A 126 -8.60 -7.11 -0.48
CA TYR A 126 -7.28 -7.73 -0.37
C TYR A 126 -7.13 -8.85 -1.40
N LEU A 127 -5.98 -8.87 -2.08
CA LEU A 127 -5.70 -9.86 -3.11
C LEU A 127 -5.03 -11.10 -2.51
N THR A 128 -5.46 -12.26 -2.96
CA THR A 128 -4.85 -13.56 -2.71
C THR A 128 -4.26 -14.14 -3.98
N SER A 129 -3.16 -14.90 -3.85
CA SER A 129 -2.52 -15.53 -5.03
C SER A 129 -3.51 -16.38 -5.80
N GLY A 130 -3.60 -16.11 -7.09
CA GLY A 130 -4.55 -16.75 -8.00
C GLY A 130 -5.76 -15.91 -8.35
N ASP A 131 -6.00 -14.79 -7.65
CA ASP A 131 -7.11 -13.89 -7.98
C ASP A 131 -7.01 -13.33 -9.40
N GLU A 132 -8.15 -13.30 -10.08
CA GLU A 132 -8.28 -12.77 -11.44
C GLU A 132 -8.94 -11.40 -11.41
N ILE A 133 -8.27 -10.42 -12.04
CA ILE A 133 -8.71 -9.02 -12.12
C ILE A 133 -9.00 -8.71 -13.57
N ALA A 134 -10.21 -8.25 -13.90
CA ALA A 134 -10.54 -7.82 -15.25
C ALA A 134 -10.97 -6.35 -15.27
N ILE A 135 -10.44 -5.62 -16.26
CA ILE A 135 -10.73 -4.22 -16.55
C ILE A 135 -10.95 -4.07 -18.05
N GLY A 136 -12.19 -3.85 -18.46
CA GLY A 136 -12.55 -3.86 -19.87
C GLY A 136 -12.21 -5.19 -20.53
N SER A 137 -11.40 -5.18 -21.58
CA SER A 137 -10.93 -6.36 -22.32
C SER A 137 -9.62 -6.94 -21.77
N VAL A 138 -9.05 -6.35 -20.73
CA VAL A 138 -7.76 -6.79 -20.16
C VAL A 138 -7.99 -7.55 -18.87
N SER A 139 -7.29 -8.68 -18.72
CA SER A 139 -7.31 -9.44 -17.47
C SER A 139 -5.92 -9.77 -16.96
N PHE A 140 -5.81 -9.76 -15.64
CA PHE A 140 -4.60 -10.03 -14.89
C PHE A 140 -4.85 -11.13 -13.87
N LYS A 141 -3.80 -11.85 -13.51
CA LYS A 141 -3.79 -12.78 -12.39
C LYS A 141 -2.81 -12.31 -11.35
N PHE A 142 -3.24 -12.24 -10.12
CA PHE A 142 -2.36 -11.91 -8.99
C PHE A 142 -1.51 -13.12 -8.58
N ILE A 143 -0.19 -12.95 -8.49
CA ILE A 143 0.81 -14.00 -8.19
C ILE A 143 1.76 -13.57 -7.07
#